data_60a7e512a9897c6d17c94c75c1d96602
#
_entry.id   60a7e512a9897c6d17c94c75c1d96602
#
_cell.length_a   1.000
_cell.length_b   1.000
_cell.length_c   1.000
_cell.angle_alpha   90.00
_cell.angle_beta   90.00
_cell.angle_gamma   90.00
#
_symmetry.space_group_name_H-M   'P 1'
#
loop_
_entity.id
_entity.type
_entity.pdbx_description
1 polymer ?
#
loop_
_entity_poly.entity_id
_entity_poly.type
_entity_poly.pdbx_seq_one_letter_code
_entity_poly.pdbx_strand_id
1 'polypeptide(L)'
;MIYGLLGENISHSFSPLIHKNFGDYKYKLFDMQKEEIENFIKKEDIGGLNITMPYKKEIMKYCKTISDKAKKIGCVNTVVYDEFRNLHGYNTDYDGFLYLLEKNNIDVYNKNITILGNGSTSKTVYNVLKDLQAKSIIKISRSGDIGFKDIEKFINIDILINTTPVGMYPNCPDSLIDLENFPNVSTVIDIIYNPIMTKLLIDAYKRGLNYVNGLDMLISQGKVASELFQKKSISNELLNKTVKDIKRDNSNIIIIGMPGSGKSSI
;
A
#
# COMPACT_ATOMS: atom_id res chain seq x y z
N MET A 1 19.00 -15.69 10.49
CA MET A 1 18.93 -14.41 9.76
C MET A 1 17.73 -13.61 10.26
N ILE A 2 17.84 -12.29 10.26
CA ILE A 2 16.79 -11.34 10.66
C ILE A 2 16.26 -10.67 9.40
N TYR A 3 14.95 -10.50 9.34
CA TYR A 3 14.26 -9.71 8.32
C TYR A 3 13.64 -8.49 8.97
N GLY A 4 13.19 -7.52 8.18
CA GLY A 4 12.54 -6.37 8.78
C GLY A 4 12.10 -5.30 7.80
N LEU A 5 11.52 -4.23 8.37
CA LEU A 5 11.16 -3.01 7.67
C LEU A 5 12.19 -1.93 7.98
N LEU A 6 12.75 -1.33 6.94
CA LEU A 6 13.64 -0.18 7.01
C LEU A 6 12.91 1.10 6.55
N GLY A 7 12.91 2.12 7.38
CA GLY A 7 12.29 3.42 7.08
C GLY A 7 12.50 4.43 8.19
N GLU A 8 11.79 5.55 8.12
CA GLU A 8 11.71 6.56 9.19
C GLU A 8 10.29 6.62 9.77
N ASN A 9 10.19 6.80 11.10
CA ASN A 9 8.92 6.94 11.82
C ASN A 9 7.96 5.75 11.62
N ILE A 10 8.49 4.52 11.68
CA ILE A 10 7.79 3.28 11.31
C ILE A 10 7.21 2.50 12.49
N SER A 11 7.21 3.06 13.72
CA SER A 11 6.78 2.40 14.96
C SER A 11 5.36 1.82 14.90
N HIS A 12 4.48 2.41 14.10
CA HIS A 12 3.07 2.01 13.94
C HIS A 12 2.81 1.07 12.76
N SER A 13 3.87 0.50 12.16
CA SER A 13 3.74 -0.36 10.98
C SER A 13 3.11 -1.72 11.30
N PHE A 14 2.18 -2.16 10.45
CA PHE A 14 1.58 -3.50 10.51
C PHE A 14 2.49 -4.61 9.95
N SER A 15 3.64 -4.26 9.37
CA SER A 15 4.54 -5.24 8.75
C SER A 15 4.94 -6.39 9.68
N PRO A 16 5.30 -6.19 10.98
CA PRO A 16 5.62 -7.30 11.86
C PRO A 16 4.47 -8.28 12.05
N LEU A 17 3.23 -7.77 12.18
CA LEU A 17 2.03 -8.60 12.31
C LEU A 17 1.75 -9.40 11.04
N ILE A 18 1.91 -8.78 9.87
CA ILE A 18 1.73 -9.41 8.57
C ILE A 18 2.75 -10.52 8.36
N HIS A 19 4.03 -10.25 8.59
CA HIS A 19 5.11 -11.22 8.39
C HIS A 19 5.05 -12.39 9.37
N LYS A 20 4.57 -12.17 10.60
CA LYS A 20 4.30 -13.24 11.58
C LYS A 20 3.29 -14.28 11.07
N ASN A 21 2.33 -13.86 10.22
CA ASN A 21 1.35 -14.78 9.63
C ASN A 21 1.91 -15.59 8.44
N PHE A 22 3.00 -15.10 7.82
CA PHE A 22 3.53 -15.70 6.59
C PHE A 22 4.78 -16.54 6.77
N GLY A 23 5.42 -16.51 7.95
CA GLY A 23 6.60 -17.32 8.18
C GLY A 23 7.12 -17.28 9.60
N ASP A 24 7.86 -18.33 9.97
CA ASP A 24 8.53 -18.43 11.26
C ASP A 24 9.95 -17.89 11.17
N TYR A 25 10.07 -16.56 11.06
CA TYR A 25 11.33 -15.83 11.07
C TYR A 25 11.23 -14.55 11.89
N LYS A 26 12.38 -14.12 12.42
CA LYS A 26 12.43 -12.85 13.17
C LYS A 26 12.27 -11.68 12.23
N TYR A 27 11.23 -10.86 12.47
CA TYR A 27 10.98 -9.65 11.73
C TYR A 27 11.02 -8.43 12.65
N LYS A 28 11.81 -7.40 12.31
CA LYS A 28 12.04 -6.23 13.14
C LYS A 28 11.76 -4.93 12.38
N LEU A 29 11.49 -3.87 13.12
CA LEU A 29 11.47 -2.50 12.59
C LEU A 29 12.85 -1.88 12.76
N PHE A 30 13.39 -1.32 11.70
CA PHE A 30 14.67 -0.62 11.66
C PHE A 30 14.40 0.84 11.30
N ASP A 31 14.10 1.63 12.35
CA ASP A 31 13.90 3.07 12.25
C ASP A 31 15.27 3.74 12.34
N MET A 32 15.72 4.37 11.27
CA MET A 32 17.06 4.97 11.20
C MET A 32 17.14 6.08 10.17
N GLN A 33 18.18 6.91 10.32
CA GLN A 33 18.47 7.99 9.39
C GLN A 33 19.25 7.49 8.17
N LYS A 34 19.24 8.29 7.11
CA LYS A 34 19.84 7.93 5.81
C LYS A 34 21.33 7.57 5.90
N GLU A 35 22.07 8.28 6.75
CA GLU A 35 23.51 8.12 6.92
C GLU A 35 23.91 6.78 7.51
N GLU A 36 22.98 6.12 8.20
CA GLU A 36 23.20 4.81 8.85
C GLU A 36 23.00 3.62 7.89
N ILE A 37 22.27 3.83 6.77
CA ILE A 37 21.83 2.77 5.87
C ILE A 37 23.02 1.98 5.31
N GLU A 38 24.05 2.67 4.83
CA GLU A 38 25.21 2.02 4.21
C GLU A 38 25.93 1.05 5.15
N ASN A 39 26.12 1.45 6.40
CA ASN A 39 26.73 0.57 7.42
C ASN A 39 25.77 -0.52 7.87
N PHE A 40 24.48 -0.21 7.92
CA PHE A 40 23.46 -1.16 8.33
C PHE A 40 23.32 -2.34 7.36
N ILE A 41 23.26 -2.09 6.05
CA ILE A 41 23.12 -3.14 5.03
C ILE A 41 24.32 -4.06 4.90
N LYS A 42 25.49 -3.70 5.46
CA LYS A 42 26.70 -4.54 5.50
C LYS A 42 26.66 -5.58 6.62
N LYS A 43 25.68 -5.55 7.54
CA LYS A 43 25.55 -6.51 8.65
C LYS A 43 25.22 -7.91 8.13
N GLU A 44 25.95 -8.90 8.63
CA GLU A 44 25.87 -10.28 8.14
C GLU A 44 24.61 -11.03 8.55
N ASP A 45 23.94 -10.63 9.63
CA ASP A 45 22.78 -11.31 10.18
C ASP A 45 21.44 -10.97 9.48
N ILE A 46 21.44 -10.01 8.54
CA ILE A 46 20.25 -9.58 7.79
C ILE A 46 20.05 -10.48 6.57
N GLY A 47 18.86 -11.10 6.45
CA GLY A 47 18.47 -11.93 5.30
C GLY A 47 17.74 -11.18 4.20
N GLY A 48 17.00 -10.13 4.55
CA GLY A 48 16.26 -9.28 3.62
C GLY A 48 15.50 -8.18 4.35
N LEU A 49 15.07 -7.17 3.61
CA LEU A 49 14.38 -6.01 4.15
C LEU A 49 13.21 -5.60 3.25
N ASN A 50 12.10 -5.24 3.85
CA ASN A 50 11.16 -4.34 3.23
C ASN A 50 11.66 -2.90 3.41
N ILE A 51 11.43 -2.06 2.42
CA ILE A 51 11.88 -0.66 2.40
C ILE A 51 10.67 0.25 2.27
N THR A 52 10.53 1.20 3.18
CA THR A 52 9.48 2.21 3.10
C THR A 52 10.05 3.62 2.96
N MET A 53 9.21 4.62 3.09
CA MET A 53 9.64 6.03 3.01
C MET A 53 10.69 6.36 4.08
N PRO A 54 11.66 7.20 3.73
CA PRO A 54 11.89 7.83 2.41
C PRO A 54 12.81 7.01 1.48
N TYR A 55 13.19 5.78 1.82
CA TYR A 55 14.37 5.07 1.31
C TYR A 55 14.14 4.22 0.05
N LYS A 56 12.91 4.11 -0.48
CA LYS A 56 12.60 3.26 -1.66
C LYS A 56 13.42 3.56 -2.92
N LYS A 57 13.89 4.80 -3.09
CA LYS A 57 14.82 5.17 -4.17
C LYS A 57 16.27 5.02 -3.74
N GLU A 58 16.57 5.42 -2.49
CA GLU A 58 17.92 5.43 -1.95
C GLU A 58 18.54 4.02 -1.98
N ILE A 59 17.78 3.00 -1.58
CA ILE A 59 18.26 1.62 -1.51
C ILE A 59 18.70 1.05 -2.86
N MET A 60 18.19 1.60 -3.97
CA MET A 60 18.48 1.12 -5.32
C MET A 60 19.98 1.18 -5.65
N LYS A 61 20.71 2.18 -5.15
CA LYS A 61 22.15 2.33 -5.41
C LYS A 61 23.02 1.26 -4.76
N TYR A 62 22.49 0.56 -3.75
CA TYR A 62 23.17 -0.54 -3.08
C TYR A 62 22.84 -1.91 -3.67
N CYS A 63 21.85 -1.98 -4.58
CA CYS A 63 21.43 -3.23 -5.20
C CYS A 63 22.36 -3.62 -6.35
N LYS A 64 22.89 -4.85 -6.33
CA LYS A 64 23.63 -5.44 -7.46
C LYS A 64 22.73 -5.66 -8.66
N THR A 65 21.49 -6.12 -8.42
CA THR A 65 20.47 -6.25 -9.46
C THR A 65 19.15 -5.67 -8.97
N ILE A 66 18.35 -5.19 -9.90
CA ILE A 66 17.01 -4.67 -9.67
C ILE A 66 16.08 -5.33 -10.67
N SER A 67 14.96 -5.86 -10.20
CA SER A 67 13.95 -6.48 -11.06
C SER A 67 13.40 -5.49 -12.10
N ASP A 68 12.96 -5.99 -13.24
CA ASP A 68 12.47 -5.12 -14.35
C ASP A 68 11.25 -4.28 -13.92
N LYS A 69 10.35 -4.85 -13.10
CA LYS A 69 9.25 -4.11 -12.48
C LYS A 69 9.78 -2.92 -11.65
N ALA A 70 10.72 -3.17 -10.76
CA ALA A 70 11.27 -2.13 -9.88
C ALA A 70 12.06 -1.06 -10.67
N LYS A 71 12.79 -1.44 -11.74
CA LYS A 71 13.45 -0.49 -12.65
C LYS A 71 12.44 0.40 -13.35
N LYS A 72 11.38 -0.19 -13.92
CA LYS A 72 10.31 0.53 -14.62
C LYS A 72 9.61 1.54 -13.71
N ILE A 73 9.34 1.17 -12.47
CA ILE A 73 8.70 2.02 -11.46
C ILE A 73 9.67 3.09 -10.93
N GLY A 74 10.97 2.78 -10.90
CA GLY A 74 12.01 3.65 -10.33
C GLY A 74 12.02 3.67 -8.81
N CYS A 75 11.61 2.58 -8.15
CA CYS A 75 11.75 2.39 -6.70
C CYS A 75 11.71 0.90 -6.31
N VAL A 76 12.39 0.59 -5.21
CA VAL A 76 12.49 -0.73 -4.58
C VAL A 76 11.83 -0.66 -3.21
N ASN A 77 10.93 -1.59 -2.90
CA ASN A 77 10.32 -1.73 -1.58
C ASN A 77 10.69 -3.03 -0.87
N THR A 78 11.46 -3.91 -1.52
CA THR A 78 11.92 -5.18 -0.95
C THR A 78 13.30 -5.51 -1.47
N VAL A 79 14.22 -5.87 -0.57
CA VAL A 79 15.56 -6.36 -0.93
C VAL A 79 15.83 -7.69 -0.25
N VAL A 80 16.53 -8.59 -0.96
CA VAL A 80 17.03 -9.85 -0.42
C VAL A 80 18.51 -10.00 -0.71
N TYR A 81 19.21 -10.73 0.15
CA TYR A 81 20.61 -11.07 -0.04
C TYR A 81 20.75 -12.43 -0.72
N ASP A 82 21.72 -12.53 -1.64
CA ASP A 82 22.19 -13.82 -2.12
C ASP A 82 23.24 -14.43 -1.17
N GLU A 83 23.77 -15.59 -1.52
CA GLU A 83 24.82 -16.29 -0.76
C GLU A 83 26.15 -15.52 -0.70
N PHE A 84 26.39 -14.62 -1.64
CA PHE A 84 27.57 -13.75 -1.72
C PHE A 84 27.35 -12.39 -1.07
N ARG A 85 26.25 -12.20 -0.34
CA ARG A 85 25.86 -10.94 0.31
C ARG A 85 25.59 -9.78 -0.68
N ASN A 86 25.27 -10.07 -1.94
CA ASN A 86 24.79 -9.05 -2.84
C ASN A 86 23.30 -8.78 -2.61
N LEU A 87 22.90 -7.53 -2.68
CA LEU A 87 21.49 -7.10 -2.60
C LEU A 87 20.80 -7.20 -3.95
N HIS A 88 19.60 -7.75 -3.93
CA HIS A 88 18.70 -7.85 -5.08
C HIS A 88 17.40 -7.11 -4.75
N GLY A 89 17.06 -6.11 -5.57
CA GLY A 89 15.93 -5.20 -5.34
C GLY A 89 14.68 -5.58 -6.12
N TYR A 90 13.53 -5.52 -5.45
CA TYR A 90 12.21 -5.84 -5.99
C TYR A 90 11.20 -4.73 -5.65
N ASN A 91 10.06 -4.73 -6.35
CA ASN A 91 8.92 -3.90 -6.00
C ASN A 91 7.68 -4.79 -5.84
N THR A 92 7.37 -5.18 -4.62
CA THR A 92 6.21 -6.02 -4.28
C THR A 92 4.91 -5.22 -4.14
N ASP A 93 4.98 -3.88 -4.08
CA ASP A 93 3.79 -3.02 -4.11
C ASP A 93 3.03 -3.16 -5.44
N TYR A 94 3.75 -3.45 -6.53
CA TYR A 94 3.14 -3.73 -7.84
C TYR A 94 2.20 -4.94 -7.76
N ASP A 95 2.71 -6.05 -7.24
CA ASP A 95 1.95 -7.29 -7.09
C ASP A 95 0.82 -7.12 -6.07
N GLY A 96 1.06 -6.33 -5.02
CA GLY A 96 0.04 -5.96 -4.03
C GLY A 96 -1.13 -5.20 -4.62
N PHE A 97 -0.87 -4.18 -5.45
CA PHE A 97 -1.93 -3.40 -6.08
C PHE A 97 -2.67 -4.20 -7.15
N LEU A 98 -1.97 -5.03 -7.93
CA LEU A 98 -2.58 -5.94 -8.88
C LEU A 98 -3.58 -6.88 -8.18
N TYR A 99 -3.16 -7.50 -7.08
CA TYR A 99 -4.02 -8.36 -6.27
C TYR A 99 -5.25 -7.61 -5.71
N LEU A 100 -5.07 -6.36 -5.26
CA LEU A 100 -6.20 -5.53 -4.78
C LEU A 100 -7.26 -5.37 -5.88
N LEU A 101 -6.84 -5.07 -7.11
CA LEU A 101 -7.76 -4.93 -8.25
C LEU A 101 -8.48 -6.25 -8.57
N GLU A 102 -7.74 -7.33 -8.69
CA GLU A 102 -8.25 -8.68 -9.01
C GLU A 102 -9.27 -9.17 -7.95
N LYS A 103 -8.89 -9.08 -6.68
CA LYS A 103 -9.74 -9.54 -5.57
C LYS A 103 -11.06 -8.80 -5.47
N ASN A 104 -11.06 -7.51 -5.78
CA ASN A 104 -12.24 -6.67 -5.70
C ASN A 104 -12.98 -6.53 -7.06
N ASN A 105 -12.60 -7.34 -8.07
CA ASN A 105 -13.18 -7.35 -9.42
C ASN A 105 -13.22 -5.94 -10.06
N ILE A 106 -12.14 -5.16 -9.88
CA ILE A 106 -12.02 -3.81 -10.44
C ILE A 106 -11.36 -3.90 -11.81
N ASP A 107 -12.15 -3.75 -12.85
CA ASP A 107 -11.65 -3.66 -14.22
C ASP A 107 -11.23 -2.23 -14.54
N VAL A 108 -9.95 -2.10 -14.89
CA VAL A 108 -9.32 -0.81 -15.26
C VAL A 108 -9.08 -0.68 -16.77
N TYR A 109 -9.34 -1.74 -17.53
CA TYR A 109 -9.17 -1.74 -18.98
C TYR A 109 -10.05 -0.67 -19.63
N ASN A 110 -9.46 0.16 -20.48
CA ASN A 110 -10.12 1.24 -21.21
C ASN A 110 -10.87 2.26 -20.30
N LYS A 111 -10.46 2.42 -19.03
CA LYS A 111 -11.03 3.37 -18.07
C LYS A 111 -10.22 4.67 -17.98
N ASN A 112 -10.91 5.79 -17.71
CA ASN A 112 -10.29 7.06 -17.35
C ASN A 112 -10.04 7.10 -15.85
N ILE A 113 -8.78 7.22 -15.43
CA ILE A 113 -8.38 7.06 -14.04
C ILE A 113 -7.62 8.29 -13.55
N THR A 114 -7.99 8.79 -12.38
CA THR A 114 -7.23 9.83 -11.70
C THR A 114 -6.56 9.29 -10.47
N ILE A 115 -5.25 9.55 -10.35
CA ILE A 115 -4.43 9.22 -9.18
C ILE A 115 -4.15 10.51 -8.42
N LEU A 116 -4.53 10.55 -7.15
CA LEU A 116 -4.13 11.63 -6.23
C LEU A 116 -2.77 11.28 -5.61
N GLY A 117 -1.78 12.13 -5.85
CA GLY A 117 -0.42 11.95 -5.35
C GLY A 117 0.64 11.72 -6.43
N ASN A 118 1.91 11.95 -6.07
CA ASN A 118 3.07 11.78 -6.96
C ASN A 118 4.25 11.05 -6.29
N GLY A 119 4.01 10.34 -5.20
CA GLY A 119 5.00 9.55 -4.46
C GLY A 119 5.36 8.22 -5.14
N SER A 120 6.12 7.38 -4.44
CA SER A 120 6.51 6.05 -4.92
C SER A 120 5.29 5.13 -5.16
N THR A 121 4.29 5.17 -4.27
CA THR A 121 3.05 4.40 -4.44
C THR A 121 2.28 4.84 -5.68
N SER A 122 2.17 6.16 -5.92
CA SER A 122 1.56 6.69 -7.15
C SER A 122 2.25 6.18 -8.42
N LYS A 123 3.58 6.08 -8.40
CA LYS A 123 4.35 5.54 -9.54
C LYS A 123 4.08 4.04 -9.75
N THR A 124 3.98 3.28 -8.65
CA THR A 124 3.63 1.86 -8.73
C THR A 124 2.24 1.68 -9.31
N VAL A 125 1.24 2.36 -8.78
CA VAL A 125 -0.16 2.35 -9.26
C VAL A 125 -0.23 2.73 -10.74
N TYR A 126 0.43 3.82 -11.12
CA TYR A 126 0.49 4.27 -12.52
C TYR A 126 1.01 3.17 -13.47
N ASN A 127 2.10 2.47 -13.08
CA ASN A 127 2.68 1.42 -13.93
C ASN A 127 1.76 0.20 -14.03
N VAL A 128 1.10 -0.22 -12.95
CA VAL A 128 0.10 -1.30 -13.00
C VAL A 128 -1.04 -0.93 -13.94
N LEU A 129 -1.62 0.27 -13.80
CA LEU A 129 -2.72 0.73 -14.64
C LEU A 129 -2.32 0.83 -16.12
N LYS A 130 -1.09 1.26 -16.41
CA LYS A 130 -0.55 1.31 -17.75
C LYS A 130 -0.42 -0.09 -18.34
N ASP A 131 0.07 -1.06 -17.59
CA ASP A 131 0.24 -2.44 -18.02
C ASP A 131 -1.12 -3.13 -18.26
N LEU A 132 -2.15 -2.74 -17.48
CA LEU A 132 -3.54 -3.18 -17.64
C LEU A 132 -4.32 -2.35 -18.68
N GLN A 133 -3.63 -1.51 -19.47
CA GLN A 133 -4.20 -0.76 -20.60
C GLN A 133 -5.37 0.17 -20.21
N ALA A 134 -5.24 0.88 -19.09
CA ALA A 134 -6.17 1.99 -18.79
C ALA A 134 -6.14 3.01 -19.94
N LYS A 135 -7.31 3.58 -20.28
CA LYS A 135 -7.48 4.52 -21.39
C LYS A 135 -6.71 5.83 -21.18
N SER A 136 -6.87 6.40 -20.01
CA SER A 136 -6.14 7.59 -19.58
C SER A 136 -5.79 7.51 -18.11
N ILE A 137 -4.62 8.02 -17.73
CA ILE A 137 -4.17 8.06 -16.34
C ILE A 137 -3.66 9.46 -16.06
N ILE A 138 -4.36 10.19 -15.21
CA ILE A 138 -4.02 11.55 -14.81
C ILE A 138 -3.51 11.50 -13.36
N LYS A 139 -2.39 12.20 -13.09
CA LYS A 139 -1.86 12.35 -11.74
C LYS A 139 -2.04 13.79 -11.28
N ILE A 140 -2.69 13.95 -10.14
CA ILE A 140 -2.94 15.25 -9.51
C ILE A 140 -2.19 15.30 -8.19
N SER A 141 -1.35 16.31 -8.00
CA SER A 141 -0.57 16.46 -6.77
C SER A 141 -0.15 17.90 -6.52
N ARG A 142 0.34 18.18 -5.31
CA ARG A 142 0.87 19.51 -4.95
C ARG A 142 2.13 19.89 -5.73
N SER A 143 2.91 18.90 -6.15
CA SER A 143 4.23 19.06 -6.79
C SER A 143 4.31 18.46 -8.20
N GLY A 144 3.17 18.14 -8.81
CA GLY A 144 3.09 17.61 -10.18
C GLY A 144 2.72 18.69 -11.20
N ASP A 145 2.63 18.26 -12.46
CA ASP A 145 2.24 19.14 -13.58
C ASP A 145 0.78 19.61 -13.46
N ILE A 146 -0.07 18.82 -12.79
CA ILE A 146 -1.48 19.13 -12.54
C ILE A 146 -1.67 19.26 -11.04
N GLY A 147 -2.08 20.45 -10.60
CA GLY A 147 -2.39 20.77 -9.21
C GLY A 147 -3.85 20.51 -8.85
N PHE A 148 -4.16 20.46 -7.54
CA PHE A 148 -5.53 20.31 -7.05
C PHE A 148 -6.45 21.43 -7.47
N LYS A 149 -5.92 22.62 -7.79
CA LYS A 149 -6.70 23.77 -8.32
C LYS A 149 -7.29 23.50 -9.69
N ASP A 150 -6.69 22.57 -10.44
CA ASP A 150 -7.11 22.24 -11.80
C ASP A 150 -7.98 20.98 -11.85
N ILE A 151 -8.30 20.38 -10.72
CA ILE A 151 -9.00 19.09 -10.64
C ILE A 151 -10.37 19.11 -11.35
N GLU A 152 -11.06 20.23 -11.32
CA GLU A 152 -12.35 20.41 -11.98
C GLU A 152 -12.29 20.27 -13.51
N LYS A 153 -11.10 20.42 -14.10
CA LYS A 153 -10.89 20.18 -15.54
C LYS A 153 -10.89 18.69 -15.90
N PHE A 154 -10.80 17.82 -14.91
CA PHE A 154 -10.63 16.37 -15.05
C PHE A 154 -11.74 15.58 -14.36
N ILE A 155 -12.98 16.08 -14.45
CA ILE A 155 -14.16 15.49 -13.80
C ILE A 155 -14.69 14.24 -14.50
N ASN A 156 -14.31 14.03 -15.77
CA ASN A 156 -14.77 12.88 -16.56
C ASN A 156 -13.85 11.66 -16.34
N ILE A 157 -13.95 11.08 -15.16
CA ILE A 157 -13.16 9.91 -14.73
C ILE A 157 -14.09 8.78 -14.26
N ASP A 158 -13.65 7.54 -14.48
CA ASP A 158 -14.36 6.33 -14.07
C ASP A 158 -13.91 5.88 -12.68
N ILE A 159 -12.59 5.99 -12.40
CA ILE A 159 -11.97 5.50 -11.19
C ILE A 159 -11.10 6.59 -10.57
N LEU A 160 -11.24 6.78 -9.27
CA LEU A 160 -10.41 7.66 -8.47
C LEU A 160 -9.55 6.86 -7.51
N ILE A 161 -8.23 7.15 -7.45
CA ILE A 161 -7.29 6.43 -6.59
C ILE A 161 -6.53 7.43 -5.73
N ASN A 162 -6.71 7.38 -4.41
CA ASN A 162 -5.90 8.14 -3.46
C ASN A 162 -4.62 7.36 -3.10
N THR A 163 -3.46 7.93 -3.40
CA THR A 163 -2.14 7.42 -3.03
C THR A 163 -1.39 8.39 -2.09
N THR A 164 -2.10 9.38 -1.54
CA THR A 164 -1.56 10.34 -0.57
C THR A 164 -1.82 9.88 0.86
N PRO A 165 -1.12 10.44 1.86
CA PRO A 165 -1.43 10.17 3.26
C PRO A 165 -2.62 10.97 3.82
N VAL A 166 -3.31 11.79 3.02
CA VAL A 166 -4.44 12.60 3.49
C VAL A 166 -5.64 11.72 3.80
N GLY A 167 -6.13 11.79 5.02
CA GLY A 167 -7.17 10.93 5.57
C GLY A 167 -6.63 9.75 6.41
N MET A 168 -5.29 9.58 6.48
CA MET A 168 -4.64 8.58 7.32
C MET A 168 -4.56 9.06 8.77
N TYR A 169 -4.75 8.12 9.71
CA TYR A 169 -4.53 8.40 11.14
C TYR A 169 -3.09 8.93 11.39
N PRO A 170 -2.89 9.93 12.28
CA PRO A 170 -3.90 10.57 13.14
C PRO A 170 -4.66 11.74 12.47
N ASN A 171 -4.32 12.16 11.26
CA ASN A 171 -4.87 13.34 10.57
C ASN A 171 -6.16 13.03 9.80
N CYS A 172 -7.06 12.29 10.41
CA CYS A 172 -8.42 12.05 9.90
C CYS A 172 -9.44 12.91 10.69
N PRO A 173 -10.57 13.31 10.09
CA PRO A 173 -11.13 12.90 8.79
C PRO A 173 -10.90 13.92 7.65
N ASP A 174 -9.73 13.97 7.05
CA ASP A 174 -9.48 14.86 5.92
C ASP A 174 -9.77 14.17 4.57
N SER A 175 -10.16 14.95 3.57
CA SER A 175 -10.26 14.56 2.16
C SER A 175 -9.69 15.65 1.26
N LEU A 176 -8.96 15.25 0.21
CA LEU A 176 -8.37 16.16 -0.77
C LEU A 176 -9.39 16.74 -1.75
N ILE A 177 -10.52 16.08 -1.89
CA ILE A 177 -11.53 16.40 -2.90
C ILE A 177 -12.93 16.17 -2.36
N ASP A 178 -13.88 16.84 -2.99
CA ASP A 178 -15.29 16.54 -2.85
C ASP A 178 -15.73 15.65 -4.02
N LEU A 179 -16.21 14.43 -3.69
CA LEU A 179 -16.67 13.48 -4.70
C LEU A 179 -17.90 13.95 -5.48
N GLU A 180 -18.67 14.89 -4.97
CA GLU A 180 -19.83 15.45 -5.68
C GLU A 180 -19.44 16.13 -6.99
N ASN A 181 -18.21 16.64 -7.08
CA ASN A 181 -17.66 17.23 -8.30
C ASN A 181 -17.32 16.20 -9.39
N PHE A 182 -17.48 14.90 -9.13
CA PHE A 182 -17.10 13.81 -10.05
C PHE A 182 -18.31 12.91 -10.36
N PRO A 183 -19.24 13.35 -11.21
CA PRO A 183 -20.52 12.66 -11.44
C PRO A 183 -20.38 11.26 -12.05
N ASN A 184 -19.30 11.03 -12.83
CA ASN A 184 -19.09 9.78 -13.57
C ASN A 184 -18.22 8.75 -12.81
N VAL A 185 -17.67 9.10 -11.63
CA VAL A 185 -16.91 8.16 -10.82
C VAL A 185 -17.80 7.00 -10.38
N SER A 186 -17.37 5.80 -10.69
CA SER A 186 -18.03 4.56 -10.28
C SER A 186 -17.27 3.81 -9.17
N THR A 187 -15.96 4.03 -9.09
CA THR A 187 -15.08 3.32 -8.15
C THR A 187 -14.08 4.26 -7.51
N VAL A 188 -13.92 4.15 -6.20
CA VAL A 188 -12.94 4.88 -5.39
C VAL A 188 -12.01 3.90 -4.69
N ILE A 189 -10.72 4.03 -4.91
CA ILE A 189 -9.68 3.26 -4.22
C ILE A 189 -8.89 4.21 -3.33
N ASP A 190 -8.78 3.90 -2.05
CA ASP A 190 -7.90 4.61 -1.13
C ASP A 190 -6.82 3.66 -0.62
N ILE A 191 -5.54 3.93 -0.92
CA ILE A 191 -4.44 3.06 -0.48
C ILE A 191 -4.24 3.10 1.05
N ILE A 192 -4.89 4.02 1.73
CA ILE A 192 -4.91 4.07 3.19
C ILE A 192 -5.66 2.83 3.73
N TYR A 193 -5.12 2.25 4.79
CA TYR A 193 -5.69 1.10 5.51
C TYR A 193 -5.98 1.38 6.99
N ASN A 194 -5.50 2.50 7.50
CA ASN A 194 -5.78 2.98 8.87
C ASN A 194 -6.11 4.48 8.85
N PRO A 195 -7.37 4.87 9.05
CA PRO A 195 -8.55 4.02 9.34
C PRO A 195 -8.96 3.15 8.14
N ILE A 196 -9.72 2.09 8.39
CA ILE A 196 -10.29 1.20 7.35
C ILE A 196 -11.24 1.97 6.44
N MET A 197 -11.98 2.94 6.99
CA MET A 197 -12.88 3.85 6.27
C MET A 197 -12.39 5.28 6.43
N THR A 198 -11.71 5.78 5.41
CA THR A 198 -11.35 7.21 5.33
C THR A 198 -12.56 8.06 4.99
N LYS A 199 -12.47 9.38 5.18
CA LYS A 199 -13.54 10.32 4.77
C LYS A 199 -13.91 10.12 3.29
N LEU A 200 -12.92 9.95 2.43
CA LEU A 200 -13.10 9.70 1.00
C LEU A 200 -13.93 8.42 0.75
N LEU A 201 -13.64 7.32 1.44
CA LEU A 201 -14.39 6.07 1.31
C LEU A 201 -15.79 6.15 1.93
N ILE A 202 -15.97 6.90 3.02
CA ILE A 202 -17.29 7.17 3.60
C ILE A 202 -18.17 7.94 2.62
N ASP A 203 -17.61 8.94 1.93
CA ASP A 203 -18.36 9.71 0.93
C ASP A 203 -18.70 8.85 -0.31
N ALA A 204 -17.79 7.98 -0.74
CA ALA A 204 -18.05 6.99 -1.77
C ALA A 204 -19.20 6.04 -1.39
N TYR A 205 -19.16 5.50 -0.16
CA TYR A 205 -20.24 4.66 0.39
C TYR A 205 -21.60 5.35 0.38
N LYS A 206 -21.67 6.60 0.86
CA LYS A 206 -22.92 7.39 0.90
C LYS A 206 -23.51 7.62 -0.50
N ARG A 207 -22.66 7.69 -1.52
CA ARG A 207 -23.07 7.83 -2.92
C ARG A 207 -23.38 6.50 -3.61
N GLY A 208 -23.25 5.36 -2.91
CA GLY A 208 -23.45 4.03 -3.49
C GLY A 208 -22.41 3.64 -4.53
N LEU A 209 -21.20 4.24 -4.48
CA LEU A 209 -20.08 3.90 -5.36
C LEU A 209 -19.40 2.62 -4.89
N ASN A 210 -18.70 1.93 -5.79
CA ASN A 210 -17.76 0.90 -5.39
C ASN A 210 -16.56 1.54 -4.68
N TYR A 211 -16.13 0.99 -3.54
CA TYR A 211 -15.02 1.55 -2.77
C TYR A 211 -14.15 0.44 -2.16
N VAL A 212 -12.84 0.67 -2.15
CA VAL A 212 -11.85 -0.27 -1.63
C VAL A 212 -10.74 0.47 -0.88
N ASN A 213 -10.32 -0.05 0.27
CA ASN A 213 -9.16 0.46 1.01
C ASN A 213 -7.87 -0.29 0.68
N GLY A 214 -6.73 0.20 1.21
CA GLY A 214 -5.41 -0.33 0.91
C GLY A 214 -5.01 -1.63 1.62
N LEU A 215 -5.87 -2.23 2.45
CA LEU A 215 -5.48 -3.36 3.29
C LEU A 215 -5.08 -4.60 2.47
N ASP A 216 -5.83 -4.90 1.41
CA ASP A 216 -5.52 -6.04 0.52
C ASP A 216 -4.16 -5.85 -0.17
N MET A 217 -3.84 -4.65 -0.62
CA MET A 217 -2.53 -4.31 -1.18
C MET A 217 -1.42 -4.47 -0.15
N LEU A 218 -1.63 -3.95 1.06
CA LEU A 218 -0.64 -4.01 2.14
C LEU A 218 -0.28 -5.45 2.50
N ILE A 219 -1.27 -6.31 2.64
CA ILE A 219 -1.04 -7.69 3.08
C ILE A 219 -0.46 -8.52 1.93
N SER A 220 -0.95 -8.35 0.71
CA SER A 220 -0.46 -9.08 -0.45
C SER A 220 0.99 -8.73 -0.80
N GLN A 221 1.41 -7.45 -0.73
CA GLN A 221 2.82 -7.10 -0.93
C GLN A 221 3.72 -7.74 0.14
N GLY A 222 3.23 -7.84 1.39
CA GLY A 222 3.94 -8.54 2.47
C GLY A 222 4.06 -10.04 2.24
N LYS A 223 3.01 -10.69 1.66
CA LYS A 223 3.09 -12.09 1.22
C LYS A 223 4.20 -12.27 0.18
N VAL A 224 4.22 -11.46 -0.88
CA VAL A 224 5.24 -11.57 -1.93
C VAL A 224 6.65 -11.32 -1.37
N ALA A 225 6.81 -10.34 -0.48
CA ALA A 225 8.09 -10.12 0.21
C ALA A 225 8.50 -11.34 1.06
N SER A 226 7.56 -11.95 1.78
CA SER A 226 7.80 -13.16 2.58
C SER A 226 8.20 -14.36 1.72
N GLU A 227 7.62 -14.52 0.53
CA GLU A 227 7.99 -15.54 -0.44
C GLU A 227 9.44 -15.37 -0.93
N LEU A 228 9.84 -14.12 -1.20
CA LEU A 228 11.22 -13.78 -1.56
C LEU A 228 12.20 -14.09 -0.41
N PHE A 229 11.84 -13.75 0.83
CA PHE A 229 12.67 -14.00 2.01
C PHE A 229 12.88 -15.49 2.27
N GLN A 230 11.84 -16.28 2.11
CA GLN A 230 11.86 -17.72 2.42
C GLN A 230 12.19 -18.59 1.21
N LYS A 231 12.20 -18.02 -0.01
CA LYS A 231 12.30 -18.77 -1.28
C LYS A 231 11.22 -19.85 -1.39
N LYS A 232 10.00 -19.57 -0.90
CA LYS A 232 8.89 -20.51 -0.79
C LYS A 232 7.58 -19.81 -1.12
N SER A 233 6.71 -20.46 -1.89
CA SER A 233 5.37 -19.96 -2.21
C SER A 233 4.43 -20.03 -1.00
N ILE A 234 3.60 -19.05 -0.85
CA ILE A 234 2.54 -18.93 0.18
C ILE A 234 1.19 -18.99 -0.51
N SER A 235 0.28 -19.82 0.01
CA SER A 235 -1.03 -20.02 -0.61
C SER A 235 -1.93 -18.77 -0.53
N ASN A 236 -2.83 -18.64 -1.49
CA ASN A 236 -3.85 -17.58 -1.45
C ASN A 236 -4.87 -17.81 -0.32
N GLU A 237 -5.05 -19.03 0.14
CA GLU A 237 -5.89 -19.33 1.32
C GLU A 237 -5.33 -18.69 2.57
N LEU A 238 -4.01 -18.82 2.80
CA LEU A 238 -3.34 -18.17 3.94
C LEU A 238 -3.38 -16.65 3.81
N LEU A 239 -3.19 -16.10 2.60
CA LEU A 239 -3.36 -14.68 2.35
C LEU A 239 -4.76 -14.20 2.74
N ASN A 240 -5.81 -14.87 2.24
CA ASN A 240 -7.20 -14.50 2.54
C ASN A 240 -7.54 -14.61 4.02
N LYS A 241 -7.01 -15.63 4.70
CA LYS A 241 -7.14 -15.78 6.15
C LYS A 241 -6.48 -14.61 6.87
N THR A 242 -5.24 -14.27 6.51
CA THR A 242 -4.49 -13.16 7.12
C THR A 242 -5.22 -11.83 6.95
N VAL A 243 -5.81 -11.56 5.78
CA VAL A 243 -6.63 -10.35 5.54
C VAL A 243 -7.83 -10.32 6.50
N LYS A 244 -8.55 -11.44 6.65
CA LYS A 244 -9.71 -11.52 7.55
C LYS A 244 -9.32 -11.30 9.01
N ASP A 245 -8.23 -11.93 9.45
CA ASP A 245 -7.76 -11.85 10.84
C ASP A 245 -7.31 -10.42 11.17
N ILE A 246 -6.48 -9.80 10.33
CA ILE A 246 -6.03 -8.42 10.55
C ILE A 246 -7.20 -7.43 10.50
N LYS A 247 -8.18 -7.63 9.60
CA LYS A 247 -9.37 -6.79 9.54
C LYS A 247 -10.19 -6.89 10.82
N ARG A 248 -10.43 -8.11 11.32
CA ARG A 248 -11.16 -8.35 12.56
C ARG A 248 -10.47 -7.73 13.75
N ASP A 249 -9.17 -7.93 13.90
CA ASP A 249 -8.40 -7.49 15.07
C ASP A 249 -8.22 -5.96 15.12
N ASN A 250 -8.44 -5.28 13.99
CA ASN A 250 -8.42 -3.81 13.89
C ASN A 250 -9.81 -3.19 13.68
N SER A 251 -10.88 -3.95 13.89
CA SER A 251 -12.26 -3.44 13.84
C SER A 251 -12.76 -3.17 15.25
N ASN A 252 -13.30 -1.96 15.49
CA ASN A 252 -13.99 -1.64 16.72
C ASN A 252 -15.45 -2.13 16.65
N ILE A 253 -15.90 -2.84 17.67
CA ILE A 253 -17.29 -3.23 17.83
C ILE A 253 -17.96 -2.22 18.77
N ILE A 254 -18.93 -1.47 18.25
CA ILE A 254 -19.72 -0.53 19.04
C ILE A 254 -21.09 -1.17 19.29
N ILE A 255 -21.39 -1.46 20.55
CA ILE A 255 -22.70 -2.00 20.96
C ILE A 255 -23.61 -0.83 21.32
N ILE A 256 -24.66 -0.63 20.52
CA ILE A 256 -25.66 0.40 20.72
C ILE A 256 -26.95 -0.28 21.22
N GLY A 257 -27.56 0.26 22.27
CA GLY A 257 -28.84 -0.24 22.79
C GLY A 257 -29.35 0.61 23.95
N MET A 258 -30.65 0.49 24.23
CA MET A 258 -31.29 1.20 25.34
C MET A 258 -30.68 0.80 26.70
N PRO A 259 -30.79 1.62 27.75
CA PRO A 259 -30.46 1.20 29.13
C PRO A 259 -31.18 -0.10 29.47
N GLY A 260 -30.46 -1.06 30.08
CA GLY A 260 -31.03 -2.37 30.44
C GLY A 260 -31.10 -3.44 29.34
N SER A 261 -30.61 -3.17 28.13
CA SER A 261 -30.64 -4.15 27.02
C SER A 261 -29.50 -5.20 27.05
N GLY A 262 -28.83 -5.38 28.19
CA GLY A 262 -27.78 -6.41 28.35
C GLY A 262 -26.43 -6.10 27.73
N LYS A 263 -26.13 -4.85 27.33
CA LYS A 263 -24.84 -4.44 26.71
C LYS A 263 -23.60 -4.80 27.54
N SER A 264 -23.75 -4.86 28.85
CA SER A 264 -22.65 -5.19 29.79
C SER A 264 -22.45 -6.69 30.00
N SER A 265 -23.24 -7.54 29.33
CA SER A 265 -23.22 -9.00 29.47
C SER A 265 -22.58 -9.69 28.28
N ILE A 266 -21.99 -8.92 27.32
CA ILE A 266 -21.37 -9.41 26.08
C ILE A 266 -19.85 -9.30 26.19
#